data_167ee86361d9672b8684d1a75354a2f0
#
_entry.id   167ee86361d9672b8684d1a75354a2f0
#
_cell.length_a   1.000
_cell.length_b   1.000
_cell.length_c   1.000
_cell.angle_alpha   90.00
_cell.angle_beta   90.00
_cell.angle_gamma   90.00
#
_symmetry.space_group_name_H-M   'P 1'
#
loop_
_entity.id
_entity.type
_entity.pdbx_description
1 polymer ?
#
loop_
_entity_poly.entity_id
_entity_poly.type
_entity_poly.pdbx_seq_one_letter_code
_entity_poly.pdbx_strand_id
1 'polypeptide(L)'
;MRVLLVEDDRLIGSGVEDGLIEAGMTVDWACDGKHAQLALETTPYDLVVLDLGLPRMSGTELLDWIRKRRDHTPVLVMTARDTVADRVSGLSAGADDYLGKPFDLTELVARCRALVRRSQGRSTDTIEYGDLLVDPERLTVMRGSERIALSSRECALLVELLANRGRPLSRARLQDSLYGWNEEIESNAIEVHISNLRKKLGAQLIRTIRGVGYVVEKET
;
A
#
# COMPACT_ATOMS: atom_id res chain seq x y z
N MET A 1 0.80 2.49 -2.65
CA MET A 1 0.69 1.52 -1.53
C MET A 1 -0.34 0.49 -1.90
N ARG A 2 0.07 -0.79 -2.02
CA ARG A 2 -0.81 -1.90 -2.38
C ARG A 2 -1.20 -2.70 -1.13
N VAL A 3 -2.49 -2.85 -0.91
CA VAL A 3 -3.07 -3.49 0.28
C VAL A 3 -3.79 -4.76 -0.13
N LEU A 4 -3.54 -5.86 0.58
CA LEU A 4 -4.38 -7.04 0.51
C LEU A 4 -5.44 -6.94 1.62
N LEU A 5 -6.69 -6.77 1.24
CA LEU A 5 -7.84 -6.85 2.14
C LEU A 5 -8.32 -8.30 2.19
N VAL A 6 -8.47 -8.86 3.39
CA VAL A 6 -8.97 -10.23 3.59
C VAL A 6 -10.17 -10.17 4.52
N GLU A 7 -11.36 -10.26 3.94
CA GLU A 7 -12.66 -10.09 4.61
C GLU A 7 -13.71 -10.90 3.85
N ASP A 8 -14.50 -11.73 4.52
CA ASP A 8 -15.53 -12.56 3.91
C ASP A 8 -16.92 -11.90 3.89
N ASP A 9 -17.17 -10.96 4.80
CA ASP A 9 -18.38 -10.16 4.78
C ASP A 9 -18.34 -9.14 3.66
N ARG A 10 -19.27 -9.27 2.71
CA ARG A 10 -19.31 -8.41 1.53
C ARG A 10 -19.62 -6.94 1.83
N LEU A 11 -20.41 -6.68 2.87
CA LEU A 11 -20.78 -5.32 3.21
C LEU A 11 -19.59 -4.59 3.86
N ILE A 12 -18.93 -5.25 4.80
CA ILE A 12 -17.73 -4.71 5.45
C ILE A 12 -16.61 -4.59 4.44
N GLY A 13 -16.33 -5.65 3.66
CA GLY A 13 -15.28 -5.68 2.66
C GLY A 13 -15.40 -4.58 1.62
N SER A 14 -16.61 -4.38 1.04
CA SER A 14 -16.85 -3.30 0.07
C SER A 14 -16.64 -1.91 0.70
N GLY A 15 -17.14 -1.66 1.91
CA GLY A 15 -16.95 -0.37 2.57
C GLY A 15 -15.49 -0.09 2.91
N VAL A 16 -14.73 -1.11 3.30
CA VAL A 16 -13.28 -0.99 3.55
C VAL A 16 -12.51 -0.78 2.25
N GLU A 17 -12.81 -1.54 1.19
CA GLU A 17 -12.19 -1.40 -0.13
C GLU A 17 -12.37 0.02 -0.66
N ASP A 18 -13.61 0.51 -0.68
CA ASP A 18 -13.94 1.87 -1.15
C ASP A 18 -13.18 2.94 -0.36
N GLY A 19 -13.16 2.84 0.98
CA GLY A 19 -12.48 3.81 1.83
C GLY A 19 -10.95 3.81 1.64
N LEU A 20 -10.34 2.66 1.43
CA LEU A 20 -8.90 2.55 1.15
C LEU A 20 -8.56 3.08 -0.26
N ILE A 21 -9.40 2.81 -1.27
CA ILE A 21 -9.24 3.34 -2.63
C ILE A 21 -9.39 4.87 -2.63
N GLU A 22 -10.38 5.42 -1.93
CA GLU A 22 -10.56 6.87 -1.77
C GLU A 22 -9.35 7.53 -1.10
N ALA A 23 -8.72 6.82 -0.15
CA ALA A 23 -7.48 7.24 0.49
C ALA A 23 -6.23 7.12 -0.42
N GLY A 24 -6.38 6.72 -1.70
CA GLY A 24 -5.31 6.61 -2.69
C GLY A 24 -4.50 5.32 -2.63
N MET A 25 -5.04 4.28 -2.02
CA MET A 25 -4.42 2.95 -1.97
C MET A 25 -4.89 2.08 -3.13
N THR A 26 -4.07 1.13 -3.52
CA THR A 26 -4.46 0.06 -4.44
C THR A 26 -4.88 -1.14 -3.61
N VAL A 27 -6.07 -1.66 -3.82
CA VAL A 27 -6.64 -2.72 -3.00
C VAL A 27 -6.91 -3.96 -3.83
N ASP A 28 -6.45 -5.11 -3.34
CA ASP A 28 -6.87 -6.42 -3.80
C ASP A 28 -7.68 -7.07 -2.68
N TRP A 29 -8.88 -7.53 -2.98
CA TRP A 29 -9.77 -8.11 -1.98
C TRP A 29 -9.90 -9.62 -2.14
N ALA A 30 -9.54 -10.36 -1.10
CA ALA A 30 -9.71 -11.80 -0.96
C ALA A 30 -10.81 -12.11 0.06
N CYS A 31 -11.78 -12.94 -0.32
CA CYS A 31 -12.93 -13.30 0.54
C CYS A 31 -12.64 -14.51 1.46
N ASP A 32 -11.43 -15.05 1.50
CA ASP A 32 -11.03 -16.15 2.38
C ASP A 32 -9.50 -16.28 2.48
N GLY A 33 -9.06 -17.00 3.51
CA GLY A 33 -7.63 -17.16 3.79
C GLY A 33 -6.85 -17.92 2.72
N LYS A 34 -7.48 -18.83 1.96
CA LYS A 34 -6.79 -19.55 0.87
C LYS A 34 -6.55 -18.69 -0.34
N HIS A 35 -7.51 -17.86 -0.70
CA HIS A 35 -7.35 -16.87 -1.75
C HIS A 35 -6.27 -15.84 -1.37
N ALA A 36 -6.30 -15.37 -0.13
CA ALA A 36 -5.27 -14.47 0.40
C ALA A 36 -3.86 -15.11 0.39
N GLN A 37 -3.76 -16.39 0.76
CA GLN A 37 -2.52 -17.14 0.69
C GLN A 37 -1.93 -17.14 -0.73
N LEU A 38 -2.75 -17.46 -1.74
CA LEU A 38 -2.33 -17.48 -3.15
C LEU A 38 -1.91 -16.07 -3.61
N ALA A 39 -2.63 -15.05 -3.20
CA ALA A 39 -2.29 -13.66 -3.49
C ALA A 39 -0.89 -13.29 -2.97
N LEU A 40 -0.59 -13.62 -1.72
CA LEU A 40 0.70 -13.37 -1.07
C LEU A 40 1.86 -14.18 -1.68
N GLU A 41 1.57 -15.29 -2.33
CA GLU A 41 2.59 -16.08 -3.04
C GLU A 41 2.99 -15.47 -4.39
N THR A 42 2.08 -14.74 -5.02
CA THR A 42 2.23 -14.25 -6.39
C THR A 42 2.47 -12.74 -6.50
N THR A 43 2.05 -11.99 -5.49
CA THR A 43 2.03 -10.53 -5.52
C THR A 43 2.64 -9.95 -4.24
N PRO A 44 3.57 -8.98 -4.34
CA PRO A 44 4.06 -8.26 -3.17
C PRO A 44 3.04 -7.22 -2.71
N TYR A 45 2.79 -7.17 -1.41
CA TYR A 45 1.93 -6.18 -0.76
C TYR A 45 2.70 -5.34 0.25
N ASP A 46 2.28 -4.09 0.41
CA ASP A 46 2.83 -3.19 1.43
C ASP A 46 2.17 -3.41 2.79
N LEU A 47 0.94 -3.96 2.80
CA LEU A 47 0.13 -4.18 3.99
C LEU A 47 -0.90 -5.28 3.73
N VAL A 48 -1.20 -6.06 4.77
CA VAL A 48 -2.36 -6.95 4.83
C VAL A 48 -3.34 -6.40 5.87
N VAL A 49 -4.60 -6.21 5.49
CA VAL A 49 -5.72 -5.91 6.39
C VAL A 49 -6.53 -7.19 6.51
N LEU A 50 -6.59 -7.79 7.70
CA LEU A 50 -6.98 -9.17 7.90
C LEU A 50 -8.11 -9.32 8.91
N ASP A 51 -9.25 -9.87 8.50
CA ASP A 51 -10.22 -10.42 9.47
C ASP A 51 -9.78 -11.80 9.98
N LEU A 52 -10.03 -12.07 11.24
CA LEU A 52 -9.73 -13.37 11.84
C LEU A 52 -10.86 -14.40 11.62
N GLY A 53 -12.08 -13.95 11.39
CA GLY A 53 -13.28 -14.77 11.26
C GLY A 53 -13.50 -15.47 9.93
N LEU A 54 -12.46 -15.67 9.12
CA LEU A 54 -12.52 -16.14 7.75
C LEU A 54 -12.98 -17.61 7.63
N PRO A 55 -13.70 -17.95 6.55
CA PRO A 55 -14.00 -19.35 6.21
C PRO A 55 -12.77 -20.07 5.62
N ARG A 56 -12.80 -21.41 5.62
CA ARG A 56 -11.82 -22.33 5.03
C ARG A 56 -10.45 -22.33 5.71
N MET A 57 -9.80 -21.20 5.78
CA MET A 57 -8.55 -20.95 6.48
C MET A 57 -8.76 -19.71 7.34
N SER A 58 -8.69 -19.85 8.65
CA SER A 58 -8.88 -18.73 9.57
C SER A 58 -7.80 -17.66 9.40
N GLY A 59 -8.13 -16.42 9.75
CA GLY A 59 -7.16 -15.33 9.70
C GLY A 59 -5.96 -15.58 10.64
N THR A 60 -6.15 -16.29 11.75
CA THR A 60 -5.06 -16.69 12.65
C THR A 60 -4.10 -17.68 11.97
N GLU A 61 -4.63 -18.68 11.25
CA GLU A 61 -3.79 -19.61 10.49
C GLU A 61 -3.04 -18.92 9.35
N LEU A 62 -3.69 -17.96 8.67
CA LEU A 62 -3.04 -17.16 7.64
C LEU A 62 -1.92 -16.29 8.21
N LEU A 63 -2.15 -15.62 9.34
CA LEU A 63 -1.13 -14.81 10.02
C LEU A 63 0.09 -15.65 10.42
N ASP A 64 -0.14 -16.81 11.04
CA ASP A 64 0.92 -17.75 11.39
C ASP A 64 1.72 -18.22 10.16
N TRP A 65 1.01 -18.50 9.07
CA TRP A 65 1.65 -18.87 7.79
C TRP A 65 2.53 -17.74 7.22
N ILE A 66 2.05 -16.47 7.24
CA ILE A 66 2.83 -15.30 6.83
C ILE A 66 4.13 -15.22 7.63
N ARG A 67 4.05 -15.32 8.95
CA ARG A 67 5.21 -15.18 9.86
C ARG A 67 6.20 -16.36 9.73
N LYS A 68 5.73 -17.58 9.53
CA LYS A 68 6.59 -18.76 9.30
C LYS A 68 7.44 -18.65 8.03
N ARG A 69 6.98 -17.92 7.03
CA ARG A 69 7.75 -17.61 5.81
C ARG A 69 8.77 -16.50 5.98
N ARG A 70 8.89 -15.92 7.17
CA ARG A 70 9.69 -14.72 7.46
C ARG A 70 9.28 -13.54 6.59
N ASP A 71 8.02 -13.48 6.20
CA ASP A 71 7.45 -12.35 5.53
C ASP A 71 7.18 -11.25 6.55
N HIS A 72 7.82 -10.11 6.36
CA HIS A 72 7.73 -8.94 7.25
C HIS A 72 6.68 -7.93 6.79
N THR A 73 5.83 -8.29 5.82
CA THR A 73 4.68 -7.46 5.44
C THR A 73 3.85 -7.16 6.67
N PRO A 74 3.59 -5.88 6.97
CA PRO A 74 2.78 -5.51 8.12
C PRO A 74 1.37 -6.06 7.99
N VAL A 75 0.81 -6.50 9.13
CA VAL A 75 -0.55 -7.04 9.20
C VAL A 75 -1.35 -6.24 10.22
N LEU A 76 -2.41 -5.56 9.75
CA LEU A 76 -3.46 -4.96 10.58
C LEU A 76 -4.61 -5.94 10.70
N VAL A 77 -4.88 -6.38 11.91
CA VAL A 77 -6.02 -7.27 12.17
C VAL A 77 -7.28 -6.45 12.45
N MET A 78 -8.37 -6.75 11.72
CA MET A 78 -9.73 -6.28 12.02
C MET A 78 -10.47 -7.40 12.74
N THR A 79 -11.08 -7.16 13.89
CA THR A 79 -11.75 -8.23 14.63
C THR A 79 -12.93 -7.73 15.45
N ALA A 80 -14.00 -8.56 15.53
CA ALA A 80 -15.08 -8.35 16.49
C ALA A 80 -14.70 -8.78 17.93
N ARG A 81 -13.55 -9.42 18.13
CA ARG A 81 -13.03 -9.82 19.42
C ARG A 81 -12.33 -8.66 20.09
N ASP A 82 -13.03 -7.98 20.98
CA ASP A 82 -12.60 -6.70 21.56
C ASP A 82 -12.03 -6.83 22.99
N THR A 83 -11.82 -8.05 23.49
CA THR A 83 -11.25 -8.23 24.84
C THR A 83 -9.74 -7.94 24.83
N VAL A 84 -9.24 -7.43 25.95
CA VAL A 84 -7.78 -7.20 26.14
C VAL A 84 -7.00 -8.50 25.92
N ALA A 85 -7.57 -9.64 26.34
CA ALA A 85 -6.96 -10.96 26.17
C ALA A 85 -6.82 -11.34 24.68
N ASP A 86 -7.82 -11.05 23.84
CA ASP A 86 -7.80 -11.33 22.40
C ASP A 86 -6.74 -10.47 21.70
N ARG A 87 -6.64 -9.18 22.07
CA ARG A 87 -5.62 -8.27 21.50
C ARG A 87 -4.20 -8.71 21.90
N VAL A 88 -3.97 -9.07 23.15
CA VAL A 88 -2.67 -9.57 23.61
C VAL A 88 -2.30 -10.87 22.93
N SER A 89 -3.25 -11.80 22.80
CA SER A 89 -3.03 -13.08 22.10
C SER A 89 -2.63 -12.86 20.65
N GLY A 90 -3.30 -11.96 19.96
CA GLY A 90 -3.04 -11.72 18.57
C GLY A 90 -1.77 -10.93 18.27
N LEU A 91 -1.41 -9.94 19.10
CA LEU A 91 -0.10 -9.29 19.02
C LEU A 91 1.03 -10.32 19.26
N SER A 92 0.81 -11.26 20.21
CA SER A 92 1.74 -12.37 20.43
C SER A 92 1.81 -13.34 19.23
N ALA A 93 0.75 -13.43 18.43
CA ALA A 93 0.72 -14.21 17.20
C ALA A 93 1.41 -13.52 16.01
N GLY A 94 1.91 -12.30 16.18
CA GLY A 94 2.72 -11.59 15.19
C GLY A 94 1.96 -10.56 14.34
N ALA A 95 0.76 -10.13 14.73
CA ALA A 95 0.14 -8.96 14.12
C ALA A 95 0.86 -7.68 14.54
N ASP A 96 0.89 -6.68 13.65
CA ASP A 96 1.57 -5.41 13.91
C ASP A 96 0.65 -4.37 14.53
N ASP A 97 -0.67 -4.48 14.34
CA ASP A 97 -1.69 -3.66 14.99
C ASP A 97 -3.06 -4.35 14.94
N TYR A 98 -4.00 -3.84 15.77
CA TYR A 98 -5.36 -4.34 15.92
C TYR A 98 -6.38 -3.22 15.85
N LEU A 99 -7.50 -3.48 15.16
CA LEU A 99 -8.66 -2.60 15.08
C LEU A 99 -9.94 -3.36 15.39
N GLY A 100 -10.63 -2.96 16.47
CA GLY A 100 -11.90 -3.59 16.89
C GLY A 100 -13.07 -3.16 16.00
N LYS A 101 -13.90 -4.11 15.56
CA LYS A 101 -15.19 -3.84 14.89
C LYS A 101 -16.27 -3.50 15.94
N PRO A 102 -17.12 -2.47 15.75
CA PRO A 102 -17.14 -1.53 14.63
C PRO A 102 -16.04 -0.46 14.73
N PHE A 103 -15.52 -0.01 13.60
CA PHE A 103 -14.45 0.98 13.50
C PHE A 103 -14.82 2.12 12.53
N ASP A 104 -14.11 3.23 12.67
CA ASP A 104 -14.16 4.34 11.72
C ASP A 104 -13.17 4.13 10.58
N LEU A 105 -13.59 4.40 9.33
CA LEU A 105 -12.71 4.26 8.15
C LEU A 105 -11.51 5.20 8.23
N THR A 106 -11.65 6.38 8.83
CA THR A 106 -10.54 7.32 9.02
C THR A 106 -9.48 6.72 9.95
N GLU A 107 -9.91 6.02 11.01
CA GLU A 107 -9.00 5.31 11.92
C GLU A 107 -8.29 4.17 11.20
N LEU A 108 -9.01 3.36 10.43
CA LEU A 108 -8.43 2.27 9.63
C LEU A 108 -7.34 2.79 8.69
N VAL A 109 -7.64 3.83 7.90
CA VAL A 109 -6.71 4.46 6.96
C VAL A 109 -5.46 4.99 7.67
N ALA A 110 -5.64 5.68 8.81
CA ALA A 110 -4.52 6.22 9.59
C ALA A 110 -3.59 5.10 10.11
N ARG A 111 -4.16 3.99 10.60
CA ARG A 111 -3.39 2.82 11.05
C ARG A 111 -2.66 2.13 9.91
N CYS A 112 -3.30 1.94 8.76
CA CYS A 112 -2.68 1.38 7.56
C CYS A 112 -1.43 2.19 7.16
N ARG A 113 -1.55 3.52 7.09
CA ARG A 113 -0.44 4.41 6.76
C ARG A 113 0.69 4.34 7.79
N ALA A 114 0.35 4.36 9.08
CA ALA A 114 1.33 4.27 10.16
C ALA A 114 2.13 2.96 10.13
N LEU A 115 1.48 1.84 9.82
CA LEU A 115 2.13 0.53 9.69
C LEU A 115 3.12 0.51 8.53
N VAL A 116 2.71 0.93 7.34
CA VAL A 116 3.58 0.96 6.16
C VAL A 116 4.74 1.94 6.36
N ARG A 117 4.51 3.11 6.95
CA ARG A 117 5.57 4.06 7.30
C ARG A 117 6.62 3.42 8.19
N ARG A 118 6.19 2.74 9.27
CA ARG A 118 7.10 2.05 10.21
C ARG A 118 7.88 0.93 9.54
N SER A 119 7.25 0.13 8.69
CA SER A 119 7.93 -0.96 7.97
C SER A 119 9.00 -0.47 7.00
N GLN A 120 8.84 0.74 6.47
CA GLN A 120 9.81 1.41 5.60
C GLN A 120 10.91 2.17 6.38
N GLY A 121 10.91 2.08 7.72
CA GLY A 121 11.90 2.79 8.56
C GLY A 121 11.76 4.31 8.56
N ARG A 122 10.60 4.85 8.16
CA ARG A 122 10.36 6.29 8.10
C ARG A 122 9.75 6.78 9.42
N SER A 123 10.30 7.86 9.95
CA SER A 123 9.78 8.54 11.16
C SER A 123 8.77 9.65 10.82
N THR A 124 8.79 10.16 9.59
CA THR A 124 7.92 11.24 9.10
C THR A 124 7.01 10.75 8.01
N ASP A 125 5.85 11.40 7.86
CA ASP A 125 4.89 11.11 6.79
C ASP A 125 5.36 11.64 5.45
N THR A 126 6.25 12.64 5.44
CA THR A 126 6.77 13.29 4.24
C THR A 126 8.03 12.61 3.70
N ILE A 127 8.19 12.66 2.38
CA ILE A 127 9.38 12.23 1.66
C ILE A 127 10.05 13.49 1.09
N GLU A 128 11.27 13.76 1.51
CA GLU A 128 12.09 14.82 0.95
C GLU A 128 12.95 14.26 -0.19
N TYR A 129 13.03 15.02 -1.29
CA TYR A 129 13.90 14.72 -2.42
C TYR A 129 14.22 16.02 -3.17
N GLY A 130 15.46 16.49 -3.10
CA GLY A 130 15.89 17.79 -3.64
C GLY A 130 15.06 18.93 -3.06
N ASP A 131 14.39 19.65 -3.95
CA ASP A 131 13.49 20.75 -3.61
C ASP A 131 12.03 20.30 -3.41
N LEU A 132 11.75 18.98 -3.51
CA LEU A 132 10.41 18.40 -3.38
C LEU A 132 10.15 17.90 -1.96
N LEU A 133 8.99 18.26 -1.44
CA LEU A 133 8.41 17.66 -0.23
C LEU A 133 7.12 16.96 -0.62
N VAL A 134 7.11 15.64 -0.55
CA VAL A 134 5.98 14.78 -0.90
C VAL A 134 5.31 14.29 0.37
N ASP A 135 4.02 14.55 0.51
CA ASP A 135 3.16 14.03 1.58
C ASP A 135 2.24 12.95 0.98
N PRO A 136 2.57 11.66 1.16
CA PRO A 136 1.75 10.57 0.63
C PRO A 136 0.39 10.45 1.30
N GLU A 137 0.26 10.93 2.53
CA GLU A 137 -0.98 10.89 3.30
C GLU A 137 -1.99 11.89 2.76
N ARG A 138 -1.54 13.11 2.49
CA ARG A 138 -2.38 14.18 1.97
C ARG A 138 -2.42 14.23 0.45
N LEU A 139 -1.70 13.34 -0.22
CA LEU A 139 -1.53 13.32 -1.68
C LEU A 139 -1.06 14.70 -2.21
N THR A 140 -0.15 15.35 -1.47
CA THR A 140 0.36 16.66 -1.82
C THR A 140 1.85 16.64 -2.13
N VAL A 141 2.24 17.44 -3.10
CA VAL A 141 3.65 17.67 -3.45
C VAL A 141 3.89 19.17 -3.42
N MET A 142 4.93 19.57 -2.68
CA MET A 142 5.40 20.95 -2.60
C MET A 142 6.78 21.05 -3.24
N ARG A 143 7.03 22.16 -3.94
CA ARG A 143 8.37 22.59 -4.35
C ARG A 143 8.66 23.95 -3.71
N GLY A 144 9.45 23.95 -2.64
CA GLY A 144 9.56 25.12 -1.78
C GLY A 144 8.20 25.50 -1.21
N SER A 145 7.66 26.68 -1.54
CA SER A 145 6.32 27.14 -1.12
C SER A 145 5.20 26.85 -2.15
N GLU A 146 5.54 26.37 -3.33
CA GLU A 146 4.59 26.11 -4.41
C GLU A 146 3.99 24.71 -4.29
N ARG A 147 2.64 24.64 -4.30
CA ARG A 147 1.93 23.36 -4.36
C ARG A 147 1.78 22.88 -5.80
N ILE A 148 2.28 21.69 -6.09
CA ILE A 148 2.16 21.04 -7.39
C ILE A 148 0.97 20.08 -7.34
N ALA A 149 -0.02 20.32 -8.19
CA ALA A 149 -1.20 19.47 -8.28
C ALA A 149 -0.89 18.16 -9.04
N LEU A 150 -0.93 17.04 -8.33
CA LEU A 150 -0.84 15.70 -8.90
C LEU A 150 -2.18 14.98 -8.73
N SER A 151 -2.50 14.07 -9.66
CA SER A 151 -3.57 13.10 -9.43
C SER A 151 -3.13 12.06 -8.40
N SER A 152 -4.08 11.33 -7.81
CA SER A 152 -3.78 10.25 -6.86
C SER A 152 -2.81 9.22 -7.45
N ARG A 153 -2.99 8.84 -8.72
CA ARG A 153 -2.10 7.90 -9.43
C ARG A 153 -0.71 8.46 -9.69
N GLU A 154 -0.62 9.74 -10.05
CA GLU A 154 0.68 10.41 -10.23
C GLU A 154 1.43 10.50 -8.90
N CYS A 155 0.74 10.83 -7.81
CA CYS A 155 1.34 10.87 -6.48
C CYS A 155 1.80 9.49 -6.03
N ALA A 156 0.98 8.44 -6.19
CA ALA A 156 1.33 7.07 -5.86
C ALA A 156 2.54 6.57 -6.65
N LEU A 157 2.60 6.87 -7.96
CA LEU A 157 3.74 6.55 -8.81
C LEU A 157 5.02 7.25 -8.37
N LEU A 158 4.93 8.53 -8.03
CA LEU A 158 6.06 9.30 -7.51
C LEU A 158 6.58 8.69 -6.20
N VAL A 159 5.68 8.38 -5.26
CA VAL A 159 6.02 7.75 -3.98
C VAL A 159 6.72 6.41 -4.18
N GLU A 160 6.21 5.56 -5.08
CA GLU A 160 6.82 4.26 -5.38
C GLU A 160 8.25 4.41 -5.95
N LEU A 161 8.45 5.34 -6.86
CA LEU A 161 9.77 5.63 -7.42
C LEU A 161 10.73 6.20 -6.37
N LEU A 162 10.26 7.11 -5.50
CA LEU A 162 11.05 7.69 -4.43
C LEU A 162 11.39 6.68 -3.31
N ALA A 163 10.51 5.74 -3.01
CA ALA A 163 10.78 4.65 -2.07
C ALA A 163 11.87 3.69 -2.58
N ASN A 164 12.00 3.56 -3.90
CA ASN A 164 12.96 2.68 -4.56
C ASN A 164 14.11 3.43 -5.24
N ARG A 165 14.52 4.59 -4.71
CA ARG A 165 15.60 5.44 -5.27
C ARG A 165 16.86 4.65 -5.62
N GLY A 166 17.41 4.88 -6.82
CA GLY A 166 18.58 4.22 -7.33
C GLY A 166 18.35 2.77 -7.83
N ARG A 167 17.11 2.29 -7.77
CA ARG A 167 16.72 0.96 -8.29
C ARG A 167 15.71 1.13 -9.42
N PRO A 168 16.01 0.71 -10.65
CA PRO A 168 15.05 0.77 -11.72
C PRO A 168 13.84 -0.14 -11.44
N LEU A 169 12.64 0.40 -11.62
CA LEU A 169 11.40 -0.35 -11.53
C LEU A 169 10.87 -0.65 -12.93
N SER A 170 10.55 -1.90 -13.19
CA SER A 170 9.95 -2.29 -14.45
C SER A 170 8.54 -1.70 -14.59
N ARG A 171 8.09 -1.56 -15.84
CA ARG A 171 6.73 -1.13 -16.13
C ARG A 171 5.69 -2.03 -15.45
N ALA A 172 5.86 -3.36 -15.54
CA ALA A 172 4.97 -4.33 -14.91
C ALA A 172 4.87 -4.09 -13.39
N ARG A 173 6.02 -3.92 -12.71
CA ARG A 173 6.03 -3.65 -11.27
C ARG A 173 5.31 -2.34 -10.91
N LEU A 174 5.52 -1.27 -11.69
CA LEU A 174 4.82 0.00 -11.48
C LEU A 174 3.31 -0.13 -11.72
N GLN A 175 2.93 -0.92 -12.72
CA GLN A 175 1.54 -1.24 -13.00
C GLN A 175 0.91 -2.01 -11.85
N ASP A 176 1.56 -3.06 -11.36
CA ASP A 176 1.11 -3.85 -10.22
C ASP A 176 0.98 -3.02 -8.93
N SER A 177 1.86 -2.02 -8.72
CA SER A 177 1.78 -1.17 -7.53
C SER A 177 0.66 -0.12 -7.58
N LEU A 178 0.15 0.22 -8.77
CA LEU A 178 -0.83 1.29 -8.98
C LEU A 178 -2.24 0.80 -9.26
N TYR A 179 -2.40 -0.46 -9.65
CA TYR A 179 -3.67 -1.01 -10.10
C TYR A 179 -3.97 -2.34 -9.42
N GLY A 180 -5.20 -2.47 -8.92
CA GLY A 180 -5.71 -3.71 -8.31
C GLY A 180 -6.20 -4.73 -9.35
N TRP A 181 -6.59 -5.91 -8.87
CA TRP A 181 -7.00 -7.04 -9.74
C TRP A 181 -8.18 -6.73 -10.67
N ASN A 182 -9.08 -5.85 -10.23
CA ASN A 182 -10.34 -5.57 -10.94
C ASN A 182 -10.27 -4.32 -11.82
N GLU A 183 -9.09 -3.70 -11.97
CA GLU A 183 -8.95 -2.48 -12.75
C GLU A 183 -8.53 -2.80 -14.19
N GLU A 184 -9.32 -2.34 -15.16
CA GLU A 184 -8.90 -2.34 -16.56
C GLU A 184 -7.81 -1.30 -16.79
N ILE A 185 -6.68 -1.74 -17.32
CA ILE A 185 -5.49 -0.89 -17.47
C ILE A 185 -5.19 -0.69 -18.95
N GLU A 186 -5.18 0.56 -19.38
CA GLU A 186 -4.69 0.91 -20.71
C GLU A 186 -3.21 0.54 -20.87
N SER A 187 -2.86 0.03 -22.04
CA SER A 187 -1.50 -0.47 -22.30
C SER A 187 -0.38 0.57 -22.12
N ASN A 188 -0.68 1.86 -22.11
CA ASN A 188 0.28 2.98 -21.96
C ASN A 188 0.06 3.83 -20.69
N ALA A 189 -0.72 3.35 -19.73
CA ALA A 189 -1.10 4.13 -18.55
C ALA A 189 0.14 4.63 -17.76
N ILE A 190 1.15 3.78 -17.57
CA ILE A 190 2.37 4.15 -16.86
C ILE A 190 3.14 5.24 -17.61
N GLU A 191 3.27 5.11 -18.91
CA GLU A 191 3.94 6.10 -19.79
C GLU A 191 3.28 7.47 -19.71
N VAL A 192 1.94 7.49 -19.68
CA VAL A 192 1.16 8.74 -19.52
C VAL A 192 1.44 9.38 -18.17
N HIS A 193 1.40 8.62 -17.08
CA HIS A 193 1.71 9.14 -15.74
C HIS A 193 3.16 9.64 -15.64
N ILE A 194 4.14 8.90 -16.17
CA ILE A 194 5.54 9.33 -16.24
C ILE A 194 5.67 10.63 -17.02
N SER A 195 5.01 10.74 -18.18
CA SER A 195 5.03 11.96 -19.00
C SER A 195 4.48 13.16 -18.23
N ASN A 196 3.36 12.99 -17.54
CA ASN A 196 2.74 14.03 -16.73
C ASN A 196 3.61 14.44 -15.54
N LEU A 197 4.19 13.49 -14.82
CA LEU A 197 5.14 13.77 -13.74
C LEU A 197 6.35 14.58 -14.23
N ARG A 198 6.92 14.19 -15.37
CA ARG A 198 8.05 14.93 -15.96
C ARG A 198 7.69 16.36 -16.35
N LYS A 199 6.46 16.59 -16.88
CA LYS A 199 5.97 17.93 -17.19
C LYS A 199 5.80 18.80 -15.95
N LYS A 200 5.32 18.21 -14.85
CA LYS A 200 5.01 18.92 -13.60
C LYS A 200 6.24 19.09 -12.70
N LEU A 201 7.10 18.07 -12.63
CA LEU A 201 8.22 18.00 -11.69
C LEU A 201 9.61 18.12 -12.34
N GLY A 202 9.65 18.29 -13.66
CA GLY A 202 10.90 18.39 -14.42
C GLY A 202 11.32 17.05 -15.03
N ALA A 203 11.82 17.14 -16.27
CA ALA A 203 12.15 15.95 -17.07
C ALA A 203 13.29 15.10 -16.50
N GLN A 204 14.15 15.71 -15.68
CA GLN A 204 15.33 15.04 -15.09
C GLN A 204 15.01 14.17 -13.89
N LEU A 205 13.86 14.39 -13.23
CA LEU A 205 13.48 13.66 -12.01
C LEU A 205 13.41 12.15 -12.24
N ILE A 206 12.79 11.73 -13.33
CA ILE A 206 12.56 10.32 -13.64
C ILE A 206 13.34 9.95 -14.90
N ARG A 207 14.37 9.11 -14.76
CA ARG A 207 15.13 8.61 -15.89
C ARG A 207 14.55 7.31 -16.43
N THR A 208 14.52 7.18 -17.76
CA THR A 208 14.16 5.91 -18.43
C THR A 208 15.42 5.08 -18.66
N ILE A 209 15.41 3.83 -18.19
CA ILE A 209 16.41 2.81 -18.53
C ILE A 209 15.81 1.93 -19.61
N ARG A 210 16.30 2.07 -20.85
CA ARG A 210 15.76 1.32 -22.01
C ARG A 210 15.77 -0.18 -21.74
N GLY A 211 14.64 -0.85 -21.99
CA GLY A 211 14.47 -2.28 -21.79
C GLY A 211 14.32 -2.73 -20.32
N VAL A 212 14.44 -1.81 -19.34
CA VAL A 212 14.35 -2.12 -17.92
C VAL A 212 13.16 -1.43 -17.26
N GLY A 213 13.05 -0.10 -17.37
CA GLY A 213 11.98 0.66 -16.72
C GLY A 213 12.36 2.10 -16.38
N TYR A 214 11.92 2.54 -15.21
CA TYR A 214 12.05 3.92 -14.73
C TYR A 214 12.78 3.98 -13.38
N VAL A 215 13.54 5.04 -13.16
CA VAL A 215 14.28 5.24 -11.92
C VAL A 215 14.31 6.71 -11.53
N VAL A 216 14.18 6.99 -10.24
CA VAL A 216 14.63 8.23 -9.60
C VAL A 216 15.98 7.93 -8.96
N GLU A 217 17.00 8.71 -9.27
CA GLU A 217 18.36 8.47 -8.77
C GLU A 217 18.44 8.73 -7.25
N LYS A 218 19.48 8.23 -6.59
CA LYS A 218 19.79 8.66 -5.22
C LYS A 218 20.34 10.09 -5.27
N GLU A 219 20.00 10.86 -4.27
CA GLU A 219 20.69 12.14 -4.05
C GLU A 219 22.16 11.88 -3.74
N THR A 220 23.01 12.65 -4.36
CA THR A 220 24.49 12.57 -4.21
C THR A 220 24.92 13.32 -2.96
#